data_f0a6337fe37b7e6f3b68ba96efec4ef4
#
_entry.id   f0a6337fe37b7e6f3b68ba96efec4ef4
#
_cell.length_a   1.000
_cell.length_b   1.000
_cell.length_c   1.000
_cell.angle_alpha   90.00
_cell.angle_beta   90.00
_cell.angle_gamma   90.00
#
_symmetry.space_group_name_H-M   'P 1'
#
loop_
_entity.id
_entity.type
_entity.pdbx_description
1 polymer ?
#
loop_
_entity_poly.entity_id
_entity_poly.type
_entity_poly.pdbx_seq_one_letter_code
_entity_poly.pdbx_strand_id
1 'polypeptide(L)'
;MLNINFFKPQGPFNLEDLTENVANNKGIKIFDIKTLENATNKDITFLNSPRYKSQAINTKAAVCVTKKNLENFLPKKCIKVFVKNVLFSTAKISLKFYPKADLDYPDVSIVDSASISSKYNSVTFGKNILIGKNVKIGSNTSIGNNTTIEQNVYVGKNCLIGSNITLKNAIIGDNVVVQDGCKIGVKGFGFVPLKDKNFRFP
;
A
#
# COMPACT_ATOMS: atom_id res chain seq x y z
N MET A 1 7.57 -11.79 -9.23
CA MET A 1 6.61 -11.03 -8.39
C MET A 1 5.81 -10.11 -9.27
N LEU A 2 4.49 -10.10 -9.14
CA LEU A 2 3.62 -9.14 -9.84
C LEU A 2 3.92 -7.74 -9.31
N ASN A 3 4.41 -6.85 -10.16
CA ASN A 3 4.67 -5.46 -9.79
C ASN A 3 3.36 -4.65 -9.98
N ILE A 4 2.48 -4.72 -8.99
CA ILE A 4 1.19 -4.03 -9.00
C ILE A 4 1.29 -2.85 -8.05
N ASN A 5 1.17 -1.65 -8.60
CA ASN A 5 1.08 -0.42 -7.83
C ASN A 5 -0.38 0.01 -7.74
N PHE A 6 -1.00 -0.16 -6.59
CA PHE A 6 -2.37 0.33 -6.32
C PHE A 6 -2.41 1.86 -6.26
N PHE A 7 -1.34 2.48 -5.75
CA PHE A 7 -1.17 3.91 -5.67
C PHE A 7 0.05 4.33 -6.46
N LYS A 8 -0.04 5.43 -7.20
CA LYS A 8 1.11 6.00 -7.92
C LYS A 8 1.95 6.81 -6.93
N PRO A 9 3.21 6.42 -6.66
CA PRO A 9 4.09 7.22 -5.81
C PRO A 9 4.41 8.55 -6.48
N GLN A 10 4.49 9.60 -5.67
CA GLN A 10 5.04 10.88 -6.05
C GLN A 10 6.52 10.95 -5.63
N GLY A 11 7.23 11.93 -6.10
CA GLY A 11 8.64 12.11 -5.81
C GLY A 11 9.54 11.93 -7.04
N PRO A 12 10.88 11.83 -6.86
CA PRO A 12 11.57 11.84 -5.57
C PRO A 12 11.45 13.17 -4.82
N PHE A 13 11.57 13.13 -3.49
CA PHE A 13 11.61 14.30 -2.62
C PHE A 13 12.98 14.45 -1.99
N ASN A 14 13.39 15.69 -1.69
CA ASN A 14 14.54 15.89 -0.83
C ASN A 14 14.18 15.57 0.63
N LEU A 15 15.14 15.09 1.41
CA LEU A 15 14.88 14.66 2.79
C LEU A 15 14.31 15.80 3.66
N GLU A 16 14.77 17.04 3.45
CA GLU A 16 14.27 18.23 4.11
C GLU A 16 12.79 18.56 3.82
N ASP A 17 12.28 18.12 2.67
CA ASP A 17 10.87 18.26 2.34
C ASP A 17 10.00 17.23 3.07
N LEU A 18 10.59 16.13 3.53
CA LEU A 18 9.89 15.03 4.19
C LEU A 18 9.86 15.17 5.72
N THR A 19 10.89 15.81 6.30
CA THR A 19 11.05 15.92 7.76
C THR A 19 11.87 17.14 8.14
N GLU A 20 11.56 17.72 9.30
CA GLU A 20 12.23 18.92 9.82
C GLU A 20 13.61 18.61 10.45
N ASN A 21 13.84 17.37 10.88
CA ASN A 21 15.03 16.96 11.65
C ASN A 21 16.13 16.37 10.76
N VAL A 22 16.64 17.15 9.81
CA VAL A 22 17.56 16.66 8.77
C VAL A 22 19.03 16.84 9.11
N ALA A 23 19.35 17.71 10.10
CA ALA A 23 20.71 18.10 10.47
C ALA A 23 21.57 18.42 9.21
N ASN A 24 22.75 17.79 9.08
CA ASN A 24 23.67 18.02 7.97
C ASN A 24 23.36 17.21 6.69
N ASN A 25 22.16 16.61 6.59
CA ASN A 25 21.80 15.68 5.50
C ASN A 25 20.86 16.31 4.46
N LYS A 26 21.09 17.59 4.11
CA LYS A 26 20.32 18.30 3.09
C LYS A 26 20.66 17.79 1.68
N GLY A 27 19.67 17.85 0.78
CA GLY A 27 19.83 17.49 -0.64
C GLY A 27 19.80 15.99 -0.94
N ILE A 28 19.57 15.14 0.07
CA ILE A 28 19.43 13.70 -0.14
C ILE A 28 18.07 13.40 -0.75
N LYS A 29 18.07 12.82 -1.96
CA LYS A 29 16.84 12.42 -2.67
C LYS A 29 16.32 11.07 -2.17
N ILE A 30 15.08 11.06 -1.75
CA ILE A 30 14.34 9.89 -1.30
C ILE A 30 13.27 9.55 -2.35
N PHE A 31 13.25 8.30 -2.79
CA PHE A 31 12.41 7.86 -3.90
C PHE A 31 11.11 7.22 -3.44
N ASP A 32 11.10 6.60 -2.24
CA ASP A 32 9.92 5.96 -1.70
C ASP A 32 10.02 5.76 -0.18
N ILE A 33 8.90 5.45 0.47
CA ILE A 33 8.84 4.95 1.84
C ILE A 33 8.52 3.46 1.82
N LYS A 34 9.37 2.65 2.49
CA LYS A 34 9.25 1.19 2.50
C LYS A 34 9.47 0.59 3.88
N THR A 35 9.09 -0.68 4.03
CA THR A 35 9.41 -1.44 5.25
C THR A 35 10.92 -1.62 5.41
N LEU A 36 11.37 -1.94 6.63
CA LEU A 36 12.79 -2.17 6.94
C LEU A 36 13.45 -3.20 6.01
N GLU A 37 12.71 -4.22 5.61
CA GLU A 37 13.18 -5.35 4.79
C GLU A 37 13.28 -5.00 3.30
N ASN A 38 12.32 -4.20 2.81
CA ASN A 38 12.19 -3.89 1.38
C ASN A 38 12.85 -2.57 0.97
N ALA A 39 13.30 -1.78 1.94
CA ALA A 39 13.93 -0.50 1.67
C ALA A 39 15.32 -0.67 1.05
N THR A 40 15.63 0.16 0.08
CA THR A 40 16.94 0.27 -0.60
C THR A 40 17.70 1.51 -0.14
N ASN A 41 18.90 1.70 -0.65
CA ASN A 41 19.72 2.88 -0.39
C ASN A 41 19.18 4.20 -1.01
N LYS A 42 17.96 4.17 -1.55
CA LYS A 42 17.22 5.33 -2.08
C LYS A 42 15.92 5.59 -1.33
N ASP A 43 15.60 4.76 -0.34
CA ASP A 43 14.30 4.79 0.33
C ASP A 43 14.42 5.25 1.78
N ILE A 44 13.31 5.78 2.30
CA ILE A 44 13.13 6.04 3.73
C ILE A 44 12.33 4.90 4.36
N THR A 45 12.68 4.55 5.58
CA THR A 45 11.95 3.56 6.39
C THR A 45 11.68 4.11 7.80
N PHE A 46 11.07 3.31 8.67
CA PHE A 46 10.81 3.69 10.05
C PHE A 46 11.02 2.53 11.03
N LEU A 47 11.42 2.86 12.25
CA LEU A 47 11.58 1.92 13.35
C LEU A 47 10.93 2.50 14.61
N ASN A 48 9.77 1.95 15.03
CA ASN A 48 9.01 2.42 16.18
C ASN A 48 9.08 1.48 17.41
N SER A 49 9.57 0.25 17.24
CA SER A 49 9.58 -0.76 18.32
C SER A 49 10.83 -1.64 18.23
N PRO A 50 11.39 -2.05 19.38
CA PRO A 50 12.51 -3.00 19.43
C PRO A 50 12.16 -4.40 18.90
N ARG A 51 10.86 -4.72 18.74
CA ARG A 51 10.40 -5.99 18.16
C ARG A 51 10.93 -6.23 16.75
N TYR A 52 11.25 -5.15 16.02
CA TYR A 52 11.76 -5.20 14.64
C TYR A 52 13.29 -5.08 14.57
N LYS A 53 13.99 -5.41 15.66
CA LYS A 53 15.46 -5.32 15.74
C LYS A 53 16.16 -6.13 14.63
N SER A 54 15.70 -7.35 14.37
CA SER A 54 16.30 -8.24 13.34
C SER A 54 16.21 -7.63 11.94
N GLN A 55 15.06 -7.04 11.59
CA GLN A 55 14.86 -6.36 10.32
C GLN A 55 15.65 -5.05 10.26
N ALA A 56 15.71 -4.32 11.39
CA ALA A 56 16.40 -3.03 11.47
C ALA A 56 17.91 -3.16 11.26
N ILE A 57 18.57 -4.17 11.86
CA ILE A 57 20.01 -4.42 11.71
C ILE A 57 20.39 -4.67 10.23
N ASN A 58 19.50 -5.32 9.48
CA ASN A 58 19.75 -5.73 8.11
C ASN A 58 19.20 -4.75 7.05
N THR A 59 18.57 -3.66 7.48
CA THR A 59 17.98 -2.71 6.53
C THR A 59 19.02 -2.07 5.61
N LYS A 60 18.64 -1.90 4.35
CA LYS A 60 19.45 -1.19 3.34
C LYS A 60 18.96 0.25 3.13
N ALA A 61 18.01 0.73 3.94
CA ALA A 61 17.44 2.06 3.82
C ALA A 61 18.50 3.17 3.89
N ALA A 62 18.33 4.21 3.06
CA ALA A 62 19.14 5.42 3.15
C ALA A 62 18.87 6.14 4.48
N VAL A 63 17.60 6.23 4.86
CA VAL A 63 17.14 7.00 6.03
C VAL A 63 16.13 6.17 6.83
N CYS A 64 16.20 6.28 8.15
CA CYS A 64 15.20 5.69 9.06
C CYS A 64 14.67 6.73 10.04
N VAL A 65 13.35 6.89 10.07
CA VAL A 65 12.63 7.67 11.09
C VAL A 65 12.51 6.82 12.35
N THR A 66 13.03 7.31 13.47
CA THR A 66 13.11 6.50 14.69
C THR A 66 13.17 7.36 15.97
N LYS A 67 13.21 6.71 17.13
CA LYS A 67 13.52 7.33 18.43
C LYS A 67 15.00 7.13 18.75
N LYS A 68 15.58 8.05 19.55
CA LYS A 68 16.99 8.00 19.96
C LYS A 68 17.38 6.67 20.62
N ASN A 69 16.53 6.12 21.46
CA ASN A 69 16.78 4.85 22.17
C ASN A 69 16.79 3.60 21.28
N LEU A 70 16.42 3.71 19.99
CA LEU A 70 16.43 2.60 19.02
C LEU A 70 17.58 2.71 18.00
N GLU A 71 18.39 3.77 18.04
CA GLU A 71 19.43 4.04 17.05
C GLU A 71 20.46 2.91 16.89
N ASN A 72 20.78 2.22 17.98
CA ASN A 72 21.78 1.14 18.01
C ASN A 72 21.36 -0.11 17.24
N PHE A 73 20.08 -0.22 16.88
CA PHE A 73 19.57 -1.31 16.03
C PHE A 73 19.73 -1.03 14.54
N LEU A 74 20.15 0.17 14.16
CA LEU A 74 20.26 0.57 12.76
C LEU A 74 21.72 0.58 12.29
N PRO A 75 21.98 0.20 11.03
CA PRO A 75 23.33 0.27 10.45
C PRO A 75 23.93 1.68 10.55
N LYS A 76 25.26 1.76 10.74
CA LYS A 76 25.98 3.05 10.80
C LYS A 76 25.73 3.92 9.56
N LYS A 77 25.66 3.31 8.38
CA LYS A 77 25.42 3.98 7.09
C LYS A 77 23.98 4.51 6.91
N CYS A 78 23.01 3.99 7.65
CA CYS A 78 21.65 4.49 7.61
C CYS A 78 21.54 5.80 8.40
N ILE A 79 21.04 6.86 7.77
CA ILE A 79 20.81 8.14 8.41
C ILE A 79 19.62 8.03 9.37
N LYS A 80 19.81 8.46 10.63
CA LYS A 80 18.76 8.40 11.65
C LYS A 80 18.10 9.76 11.79
N VAL A 81 16.78 9.81 11.54
CA VAL A 81 15.94 10.99 11.77
C VAL A 81 15.17 10.76 13.07
N PHE A 82 15.55 11.49 14.10
CA PHE A 82 14.92 11.34 15.42
C PHE A 82 13.67 12.19 15.55
N VAL A 83 12.57 11.55 15.94
CA VAL A 83 11.26 12.19 16.10
C VAL A 83 10.58 11.77 17.40
N LYS A 84 9.70 12.62 17.94
CA LYS A 84 8.92 12.30 19.14
C LYS A 84 7.86 11.21 18.88
N ASN A 85 7.16 11.30 17.75
CA ASN A 85 6.14 10.34 17.35
C ASN A 85 6.47 9.75 15.96
N VAL A 86 7.04 8.54 15.96
CA VAL A 86 7.48 7.86 14.74
C VAL A 86 6.29 7.56 13.82
N LEU A 87 5.18 7.04 14.35
CA LEU A 87 4.02 6.68 13.53
C LEU A 87 3.40 7.91 12.87
N PHE A 88 3.28 9.02 13.59
CA PHE A 88 2.77 10.27 13.00
C PHE A 88 3.67 10.80 11.90
N SER A 89 5.00 10.83 12.13
CA SER A 89 5.96 11.25 11.12
C SER A 89 5.93 10.33 9.90
N THR A 90 5.84 9.02 10.11
CA THR A 90 5.70 8.03 9.05
C THR A 90 4.43 8.27 8.23
N ALA A 91 3.30 8.49 8.88
CA ALA A 91 2.03 8.75 8.20
C ALA A 91 2.08 10.04 7.36
N LYS A 92 2.68 11.11 7.86
CA LYS A 92 2.90 12.36 7.09
C LYS A 92 3.77 12.13 5.87
N ILE A 93 4.87 11.39 6.01
CA ILE A 93 5.78 11.06 4.90
C ILE A 93 5.06 10.18 3.88
N SER A 94 4.31 9.16 4.34
CA SER A 94 3.53 8.28 3.45
C SER A 94 2.52 9.07 2.62
N LEU A 95 1.83 10.05 3.21
CA LEU A 95 0.88 10.91 2.46
C LEU A 95 1.56 11.80 1.42
N LYS A 96 2.82 12.18 1.61
CA LYS A 96 3.56 12.91 0.57
C LYS A 96 3.84 12.02 -0.63
N PHE A 97 4.28 10.78 -0.41
CA PHE A 97 4.50 9.83 -1.51
C PHE A 97 3.19 9.34 -2.12
N TYR A 98 2.14 9.17 -1.31
CA TYR A 98 0.86 8.55 -1.70
C TYR A 98 -0.33 9.40 -1.21
N PRO A 99 -0.58 10.58 -1.81
CA PRO A 99 -1.53 11.57 -1.28
C PRO A 99 -3.00 11.09 -1.25
N LYS A 100 -3.32 9.99 -1.92
CA LYS A 100 -4.67 9.38 -1.92
C LYS A 100 -4.73 8.07 -1.14
N ALA A 101 -3.72 7.75 -0.34
CA ALA A 101 -3.66 6.48 0.37
C ALA A 101 -4.35 6.50 1.75
N ASP A 102 -4.88 7.63 2.21
CA ASP A 102 -5.54 7.78 3.52
C ASP A 102 -7.03 7.42 3.51
N LEU A 103 -7.70 7.53 2.37
CA LEU A 103 -9.14 7.32 2.22
C LEU A 103 -9.46 6.33 1.09
N ASP A 104 -10.65 5.74 1.15
CA ASP A 104 -11.23 4.98 0.04
C ASP A 104 -11.98 5.94 -0.91
N TYR A 105 -11.26 6.52 -1.83
CA TYR A 105 -11.87 7.32 -2.90
C TYR A 105 -12.64 6.42 -3.86
N PRO A 106 -13.79 6.88 -4.38
CA PRO A 106 -14.52 6.15 -5.40
C PRO A 106 -13.67 5.90 -6.65
N ASP A 107 -13.70 4.68 -7.18
CA ASP A 107 -13.09 4.38 -8.47
C ASP A 107 -14.03 4.78 -9.60
N VAL A 108 -13.71 5.89 -10.26
CA VAL A 108 -14.50 6.42 -11.40
C VAL A 108 -14.14 5.77 -12.74
N SER A 109 -13.22 4.80 -12.75
CA SER A 109 -12.81 4.07 -13.96
C SER A 109 -13.66 2.82 -14.23
N ILE A 110 -14.61 2.54 -13.35
CA ILE A 110 -15.45 1.33 -13.37
C ILE A 110 -16.36 1.32 -14.58
N VAL A 111 -16.38 0.17 -15.27
CA VAL A 111 -17.29 -0.12 -16.39
C VAL A 111 -17.98 -1.48 -16.17
N ASP A 112 -19.13 -1.69 -16.84
CA ASP A 112 -19.81 -2.98 -16.82
C ASP A 112 -18.96 -4.06 -17.51
N SER A 113 -18.90 -5.25 -16.92
CA SER A 113 -18.14 -6.39 -17.46
C SER A 113 -18.62 -6.82 -18.86
N ALA A 114 -19.88 -6.64 -19.18
CA ALA A 114 -20.42 -6.97 -20.49
C ALA A 114 -19.72 -6.20 -21.62
N SER A 115 -19.27 -4.97 -21.35
CA SER A 115 -18.56 -4.14 -22.34
C SER A 115 -17.09 -4.55 -22.56
N ILE A 116 -16.50 -5.35 -21.65
CA ILE A 116 -15.07 -5.70 -21.68
C ILE A 116 -14.79 -7.20 -21.52
N SER A 117 -15.84 -8.05 -21.51
CA SER A 117 -15.72 -9.50 -21.31
C SER A 117 -14.77 -10.18 -22.29
N SER A 118 -14.71 -9.69 -23.53
CA SER A 118 -13.79 -10.20 -24.56
C SER A 118 -12.31 -10.08 -24.21
N LYS A 119 -11.95 -9.26 -23.22
CA LYS A 119 -10.57 -9.13 -22.70
C LYS A 119 -10.17 -10.25 -21.74
N TYR A 120 -11.14 -11.05 -21.27
CA TYR A 120 -10.94 -12.05 -20.22
C TYR A 120 -11.27 -13.44 -20.74
N ASN A 121 -10.27 -14.15 -21.25
CA ASN A 121 -10.45 -15.51 -21.76
C ASN A 121 -10.81 -16.49 -20.64
N SER A 122 -11.84 -17.31 -20.86
CA SER A 122 -12.28 -18.35 -19.93
C SER A 122 -12.64 -17.82 -18.52
N VAL A 123 -13.18 -16.61 -18.44
CA VAL A 123 -13.74 -16.05 -17.19
C VAL A 123 -15.27 -16.05 -17.31
N THR A 124 -15.94 -16.56 -16.29
CA THR A 124 -17.40 -16.55 -16.21
C THR A 124 -17.86 -15.36 -15.36
N PHE A 125 -18.72 -14.51 -15.92
CA PHE A 125 -19.28 -13.36 -15.23
C PHE A 125 -20.77 -13.59 -14.94
N GLY A 126 -21.17 -13.30 -13.70
CA GLY A 126 -22.57 -13.13 -13.33
C GLY A 126 -23.16 -11.82 -13.89
N LYS A 127 -24.27 -11.37 -13.29
CA LYS A 127 -24.94 -10.12 -13.65
C LYS A 127 -24.42 -8.95 -12.81
N ASN A 128 -24.45 -7.72 -13.36
CA ASN A 128 -24.07 -6.48 -12.68
C ASN A 128 -22.64 -6.53 -12.10
N ILE A 129 -21.69 -6.98 -12.90
CA ILE A 129 -20.28 -6.99 -12.53
C ILE A 129 -19.62 -5.70 -13.02
N LEU A 130 -19.02 -4.98 -12.10
CA LEU A 130 -18.35 -3.71 -12.37
C LEU A 130 -16.83 -3.90 -12.25
N ILE A 131 -16.08 -3.48 -13.28
CA ILE A 131 -14.63 -3.71 -13.39
C ILE A 131 -13.91 -2.39 -13.66
N GLY A 132 -12.95 -2.08 -12.80
CA GLY A 132 -12.10 -0.90 -12.88
C GLY A 132 -10.93 -1.04 -13.87
N LYS A 133 -10.23 0.05 -14.10
CA LYS A 133 -9.07 0.12 -15.00
C LYS A 133 -7.94 -0.80 -14.54
N ASN A 134 -7.24 -1.42 -15.48
CA ASN A 134 -6.08 -2.28 -15.27
C ASN A 134 -6.34 -3.53 -14.39
N VAL A 135 -7.59 -3.92 -14.19
CA VAL A 135 -7.92 -5.20 -13.55
C VAL A 135 -7.41 -6.35 -14.40
N LYS A 136 -6.83 -7.35 -13.76
CA LYS A 136 -6.42 -8.61 -14.38
C LYS A 136 -7.13 -9.76 -13.71
N ILE A 137 -7.71 -10.65 -14.50
CA ILE A 137 -8.42 -11.85 -14.02
C ILE A 137 -7.88 -13.05 -14.78
N GLY A 138 -7.42 -14.04 -14.04
CA GLY A 138 -6.88 -15.29 -14.59
C GLY A 138 -7.97 -16.20 -15.16
N SER A 139 -7.59 -17.09 -16.04
CA SER A 139 -8.48 -18.06 -16.69
C SER A 139 -9.19 -18.97 -15.70
N ASN A 140 -10.35 -19.50 -16.10
CA ASN A 140 -11.20 -20.42 -15.32
C ASN A 140 -11.68 -19.82 -13.97
N THR A 141 -11.73 -18.51 -13.86
CA THR A 141 -12.26 -17.79 -12.69
C THR A 141 -13.72 -17.46 -12.94
N SER A 142 -14.55 -17.69 -11.91
CA SER A 142 -15.98 -17.36 -11.93
C SER A 142 -16.25 -16.23 -10.94
N ILE A 143 -17.06 -15.25 -11.35
CA ILE A 143 -17.40 -14.07 -10.57
C ILE A 143 -18.92 -13.97 -10.44
N GLY A 144 -19.40 -14.00 -9.21
CA GLY A 144 -20.82 -13.94 -8.85
C GLY A 144 -21.42 -12.54 -9.07
N ASN A 145 -22.74 -12.46 -8.93
CA ASN A 145 -23.54 -11.28 -9.24
C ASN A 145 -23.22 -10.06 -8.34
N ASN A 146 -23.48 -8.84 -8.82
CA ASN A 146 -23.36 -7.59 -8.07
C ASN A 146 -21.97 -7.38 -7.45
N THR A 147 -20.93 -7.84 -8.11
CA THR A 147 -19.54 -7.75 -7.61
C THR A 147 -18.81 -6.60 -8.29
N THR A 148 -18.08 -5.84 -7.48
CA THR A 148 -17.25 -4.71 -7.94
C THR A 148 -15.78 -5.05 -7.75
N ILE A 149 -14.99 -4.94 -8.82
CA ILE A 149 -13.54 -5.13 -8.80
C ILE A 149 -12.92 -3.79 -9.21
N GLU A 150 -12.36 -3.07 -8.24
CA GLU A 150 -11.80 -1.74 -8.48
C GLU A 150 -10.45 -1.81 -9.21
N GLN A 151 -9.97 -0.64 -9.66
CA GLN A 151 -8.76 -0.51 -10.46
C GLN A 151 -7.53 -1.20 -9.87
N ASN A 152 -6.66 -1.71 -10.75
CA ASN A 152 -5.38 -2.34 -10.42
C ASN A 152 -5.48 -3.63 -9.58
N VAL A 153 -6.68 -4.16 -9.33
CA VAL A 153 -6.85 -5.46 -8.66
C VAL A 153 -6.37 -6.58 -9.57
N TYR A 154 -5.71 -7.55 -8.97
CA TYR A 154 -5.33 -8.81 -9.62
C TYR A 154 -6.11 -9.96 -9.00
N VAL A 155 -6.72 -10.80 -9.84
CA VAL A 155 -7.33 -12.07 -9.47
C VAL A 155 -6.64 -13.18 -10.27
N GLY A 156 -6.18 -14.21 -9.60
CA GLY A 156 -5.50 -15.35 -10.20
C GLY A 156 -6.43 -16.27 -10.99
N LYS A 157 -5.92 -17.45 -11.34
CA LYS A 157 -6.62 -18.49 -12.08
C LYS A 157 -7.45 -19.38 -11.15
N ASN A 158 -8.48 -20.04 -11.72
CA ASN A 158 -9.30 -21.05 -11.03
C ASN A 158 -9.93 -20.52 -9.73
N CYS A 159 -10.28 -19.24 -9.66
CA CYS A 159 -10.88 -18.63 -8.48
C CYS A 159 -12.41 -18.69 -8.55
N LEU A 160 -13.04 -18.78 -7.37
CA LEU A 160 -14.48 -18.62 -7.19
C LEU A 160 -14.71 -17.36 -6.37
N ILE A 161 -15.17 -16.31 -7.02
CA ILE A 161 -15.49 -15.03 -6.40
C ILE A 161 -17.01 -14.95 -6.29
N GLY A 162 -17.53 -14.95 -5.09
CA GLY A 162 -18.97 -14.95 -4.82
C GLY A 162 -19.69 -13.66 -5.25
N SER A 163 -20.92 -13.53 -4.79
CA SER A 163 -21.79 -12.40 -5.10
C SER A 163 -21.69 -11.26 -4.07
N ASN A 164 -22.06 -10.04 -4.45
CA ASN A 164 -22.07 -8.86 -3.59
C ASN A 164 -20.69 -8.52 -2.98
N ILE A 165 -19.63 -8.81 -3.69
CA ILE A 165 -18.23 -8.63 -3.26
C ILE A 165 -17.72 -7.25 -3.72
N THR A 166 -16.83 -6.69 -2.92
CA THR A 166 -15.98 -5.57 -3.33
C THR A 166 -14.51 -5.98 -3.21
N LEU A 167 -13.76 -5.96 -4.30
CA LEU A 167 -12.31 -6.13 -4.31
C LEU A 167 -11.65 -4.81 -4.65
N LYS A 168 -10.76 -4.34 -3.79
CA LYS A 168 -9.93 -3.15 -4.03
C LYS A 168 -8.56 -3.33 -3.37
N ASN A 169 -7.53 -2.68 -3.90
CA ASN A 169 -6.18 -2.71 -3.32
C ASN A 169 -5.71 -4.13 -2.97
N ALA A 170 -6.05 -5.13 -3.78
CA ALA A 170 -5.84 -6.53 -3.46
C ALA A 170 -5.22 -7.33 -4.61
N ILE A 171 -4.41 -8.31 -4.22
CA ILE A 171 -3.90 -9.37 -5.10
C ILE A 171 -4.47 -10.68 -4.58
N ILE A 172 -5.35 -11.29 -5.36
CA ILE A 172 -5.91 -12.61 -5.09
C ILE A 172 -5.06 -13.63 -5.86
N GLY A 173 -4.56 -14.64 -5.17
CA GLY A 173 -3.77 -15.71 -5.79
C GLY A 173 -4.62 -16.66 -6.62
N ASP A 174 -4.00 -17.74 -7.11
CA ASP A 174 -4.72 -18.82 -7.82
C ASP A 174 -5.48 -19.72 -6.84
N ASN A 175 -6.55 -20.35 -7.32
CA ASN A 175 -7.37 -21.32 -6.59
C ASN A 175 -7.98 -20.77 -5.28
N VAL A 176 -8.33 -19.49 -5.25
CA VAL A 176 -8.93 -18.82 -4.09
C VAL A 176 -10.44 -18.83 -4.21
N VAL A 177 -11.11 -19.11 -3.09
CA VAL A 177 -12.56 -18.95 -2.93
C VAL A 177 -12.84 -17.76 -2.03
N VAL A 178 -13.62 -16.79 -2.52
CA VAL A 178 -14.12 -15.64 -1.77
C VAL A 178 -15.63 -15.78 -1.62
N GLN A 179 -16.09 -15.87 -0.38
CA GLN A 179 -17.52 -16.04 -0.08
C GLN A 179 -18.34 -14.77 -0.33
N ASP A 180 -19.64 -14.94 -0.52
CA ASP A 180 -20.59 -13.85 -0.76
C ASP A 180 -20.49 -12.73 0.29
N GLY A 181 -20.66 -11.50 -0.13
CA GLY A 181 -20.69 -10.32 0.73
C GLY A 181 -19.32 -9.83 1.23
N CYS A 182 -18.22 -10.50 0.91
CA CYS A 182 -16.89 -10.08 1.36
C CYS A 182 -16.48 -8.69 0.84
N LYS A 183 -15.80 -7.93 1.68
CA LYS A 183 -15.16 -6.65 1.34
C LYS A 183 -13.66 -6.79 1.56
N ILE A 184 -12.87 -6.85 0.49
CA ILE A 184 -11.42 -7.09 0.55
C ILE A 184 -10.67 -5.84 0.12
N GLY A 185 -9.65 -5.45 0.92
CA GLY A 185 -8.78 -4.33 0.62
C GLY A 185 -9.38 -2.96 0.87
N VAL A 186 -10.54 -2.89 1.52
CA VAL A 186 -11.12 -1.63 2.02
C VAL A 186 -10.27 -1.08 3.17
N LYS A 187 -10.23 0.24 3.30
CA LYS A 187 -9.45 0.91 4.36
C LYS A 187 -9.91 0.50 5.75
N GLY A 188 -8.95 0.06 6.55
CA GLY A 188 -9.16 -0.21 7.97
C GLY A 188 -9.33 1.08 8.78
N PHE A 189 -9.73 0.92 10.05
CA PHE A 189 -9.93 2.00 11.00
C PHE A 189 -8.64 2.27 11.78
N GLY A 190 -7.58 2.76 11.07
CA GLY A 190 -6.28 3.04 11.65
C GLY A 190 -6.04 4.52 11.90
N PHE A 191 -5.74 4.89 13.16
CA PHE A 191 -5.40 6.26 13.54
C PHE A 191 -4.13 6.32 14.38
N VAL A 192 -3.38 7.41 14.24
CA VAL A 192 -2.37 7.83 15.19
C VAL A 192 -3.00 8.84 16.13
N PRO A 193 -3.18 8.51 17.44
CA PRO A 193 -3.74 9.44 18.39
C PRO A 193 -2.77 10.60 18.64
N LEU A 194 -3.25 11.82 18.57
CA LEU A 194 -2.58 13.04 18.94
C LEU A 194 -3.34 13.73 20.08
N LYS A 195 -2.73 14.74 20.70
CA LYS A 195 -3.30 15.42 21.87
C LYS A 195 -4.71 15.98 21.60
N ASP A 196 -4.91 16.63 20.46
CA ASP A 196 -6.14 17.36 20.16
C ASP A 196 -6.97 16.73 19.02
N LYS A 197 -6.43 15.71 18.34
CA LYS A 197 -7.10 15.04 17.23
C LYS A 197 -6.47 13.69 16.91
N ASN A 198 -7.17 12.87 16.15
CA ASN A 198 -6.62 11.67 15.56
C ASN A 198 -6.13 11.95 14.14
N PHE A 199 -4.98 11.40 13.80
CA PHE A 199 -4.44 11.45 12.44
C PHE A 199 -4.64 10.09 11.76
N ARG A 200 -5.32 10.05 10.63
CA ARG A 200 -5.57 8.80 9.91
C ARG A 200 -4.26 8.29 9.33
N PHE A 201 -3.98 7.00 9.54
CA PHE A 201 -2.82 6.34 8.95
C PHE A 201 -3.16 5.96 7.49
N PRO A 202 -2.32 6.33 6.50
CA PRO A 202 -2.54 5.98 5.09
C PRO A 202 -2.35 4.50 4.78
#